data_edfb6dbdb42e8b109f78f7257719404d
#
_entry.id   edfb6dbdb42e8b109f78f7257719404d
#
_cell.length_a   1.000
_cell.length_b   1.000
_cell.length_c   1.000
_cell.angle_alpha   90.00
_cell.angle_beta   90.00
_cell.angle_gamma   90.00
#
_symmetry.space_group_name_H-M   'P 1'
#
loop_
_entity.id
_entity.type
_entity.pdbx_description
1 polymer ?
#
loop_
_entity_poly.entity_id
_entity_poly.type
_entity_poly.pdbx_seq_one_letter_code
_entity_poly.pdbx_strand_id
1 'polypeptide(L)'
;MKKIIALTLALVLSLGLIACGASTPAPVETKAKNAEIIEFVEKNKSDLLKTMEESFATSSGMTCTSDIKVEGMGFIISININELENIDDATKTLMQETYDAMGDIFTQSLSLFQQDLPTLEYYQVQVCEKDGDLLATITAGNK
;
A
#
# COMPACT_ATOMS: atom_id res chain seq x y z
N MET A 1 16.95 -10.17 -10.59
CA MET A 1 17.31 -8.82 -10.14
C MET A 1 16.54 -7.72 -10.88
N LYS A 2 16.59 -7.61 -12.22
CA LYS A 2 15.88 -6.52 -12.95
C LYS A 2 14.37 -6.48 -12.69
N LYS A 3 13.70 -7.64 -12.56
CA LYS A 3 12.25 -7.72 -12.28
C LYS A 3 11.88 -7.27 -10.86
N ILE A 4 12.75 -7.56 -9.87
CA ILE A 4 12.54 -7.15 -8.47
C ILE A 4 12.68 -5.63 -8.33
N ILE A 5 13.67 -5.04 -8.99
CA ILE A 5 13.88 -3.59 -8.99
C ILE A 5 12.70 -2.87 -9.69
N ALA A 6 12.20 -3.43 -10.79
CA ALA A 6 11.02 -2.89 -11.46
C ALA A 6 9.77 -2.99 -10.58
N LEU A 7 9.61 -4.07 -9.83
CA LEU A 7 8.51 -4.29 -8.91
C LEU A 7 8.48 -3.24 -7.80
N THR A 8 9.63 -2.98 -7.18
CA THR A 8 9.74 -1.98 -6.10
C THR A 8 9.49 -0.57 -6.61
N LEU A 9 10.04 -0.22 -7.78
CA LEU A 9 9.83 1.10 -8.38
C LEU A 9 8.36 1.32 -8.77
N ALA A 10 7.68 0.29 -9.28
CA ALA A 10 6.27 0.34 -9.63
C ALA A 10 5.38 0.60 -8.40
N LEU A 11 5.67 -0.06 -7.29
CA LEU A 11 4.91 0.11 -6.06
C LEU A 11 5.03 1.54 -5.51
N VAL A 12 6.22 2.12 -5.54
CA VAL A 12 6.46 3.50 -5.09
C VAL A 12 5.73 4.51 -5.96
N LEU A 13 5.80 4.35 -7.28
CA LEU A 13 5.11 5.25 -8.20
C LEU A 13 3.59 5.17 -8.06
N SER A 14 3.04 3.98 -7.81
CA SER A 14 1.60 3.80 -7.60
C SER A 14 1.10 4.46 -6.31
N LEU A 15 1.87 4.37 -5.23
CA LEU A 15 1.52 5.01 -3.94
C LEU A 15 1.63 6.54 -3.99
N GLY A 16 2.61 7.08 -4.72
CA GLY A 16 2.79 8.53 -4.89
C GLY A 16 1.65 9.22 -5.64
N LEU A 17 0.95 8.51 -6.52
CA LEU A 17 -0.18 9.04 -7.29
C LEU A 17 -1.49 9.11 -6.47
N ILE A 18 -1.59 8.31 -5.40
CA ILE A 18 -2.79 8.20 -4.57
C ILE A 18 -2.94 9.41 -3.64
N ALA A 19 -1.84 10.04 -3.24
CA ALA A 19 -1.84 11.16 -2.30
C ALA A 19 -2.37 12.50 -2.84
N CYS A 20 -2.83 12.55 -4.10
CA CYS A 20 -3.29 13.79 -4.76
C CYS A 20 -4.82 13.96 -4.87
N GLY A 21 -5.61 13.21 -4.13
CA GLY A 21 -7.09 13.27 -4.18
C GLY A 21 -7.68 14.12 -3.07
N ALA A 22 -8.25 15.28 -3.40
CA ALA A 22 -8.79 16.27 -2.47
C ALA A 22 -10.07 15.83 -1.76
N SER A 23 -10.22 16.21 -0.48
CA SER A 23 -11.38 15.97 0.36
C SER A 23 -12.02 17.25 0.91
N THR A 24 -13.34 17.21 1.14
CA THR A 24 -14.13 18.25 1.83
C THR A 24 -14.59 17.75 3.21
N PRO A 25 -14.53 18.56 4.29
CA PRO A 25 -14.86 18.11 5.64
C PRO A 25 -16.38 18.03 5.92
N ALA A 26 -16.80 17.00 6.68
CA ALA A 26 -18.17 16.78 7.15
C ALA A 26 -18.28 16.94 8.68
N PRO A 27 -19.51 17.20 9.27
CA PRO A 27 -19.66 17.59 10.66
C PRO A 27 -19.53 16.44 11.67
N VAL A 28 -19.15 16.84 12.91
CA VAL A 28 -18.73 15.98 14.02
C VAL A 28 -19.91 15.31 14.72
N GLU A 29 -19.97 14.00 14.67
CA GLU A 29 -20.66 13.15 15.65
C GLU A 29 -19.63 12.19 16.26
N THR A 30 -19.88 11.70 17.49
CA THR A 30 -18.97 10.82 18.25
C THR A 30 -18.75 9.48 17.52
N LYS A 31 -17.93 9.50 16.49
CA LYS A 31 -17.52 8.32 15.72
C LYS A 31 -16.36 7.60 16.42
N ALA A 32 -16.21 6.29 16.18
CA ALA A 32 -15.03 5.53 16.59
C ALA A 32 -13.76 6.27 16.10
N LYS A 33 -12.65 6.18 16.85
CA LYS A 33 -11.41 6.92 16.54
C LYS A 33 -10.91 6.73 15.10
N ASN A 34 -11.20 5.57 14.48
CA ASN A 34 -10.82 5.26 13.10
C ASN A 34 -11.94 5.46 12.06
N ALA A 35 -13.05 6.10 12.44
CA ALA A 35 -14.19 6.27 11.53
C ALA A 35 -13.83 7.07 10.27
N GLU A 36 -12.96 8.07 10.39
CA GLU A 36 -12.48 8.87 9.26
C GLU A 36 -11.66 8.01 8.29
N ILE A 37 -10.83 7.10 8.82
CA ILE A 37 -10.02 6.19 8.01
C ILE A 37 -10.93 5.19 7.29
N ILE A 38 -11.93 4.65 7.98
CA ILE A 38 -12.92 3.74 7.38
C ILE A 38 -13.66 4.46 6.25
N GLU A 39 -14.19 5.64 6.51
CA GLU A 39 -14.94 6.42 5.51
C GLU A 39 -14.06 6.77 4.30
N PHE A 40 -12.82 7.17 4.52
CA PHE A 40 -11.87 7.45 3.45
C PHE A 40 -11.60 6.20 2.60
N VAL A 41 -11.31 5.07 3.24
CA VAL A 41 -11.05 3.81 2.53
C VAL A 41 -12.28 3.38 1.76
N GLU A 42 -13.45 3.32 2.38
CA GLU A 42 -14.70 2.92 1.70
C GLU A 42 -15.00 3.78 0.50
N LYS A 43 -14.86 5.10 0.63
CA LYS A 43 -15.12 6.06 -0.44
C LYS A 43 -14.15 5.93 -1.61
N ASN A 44 -12.89 5.67 -1.34
CA ASN A 44 -11.83 5.74 -2.35
C ASN A 44 -11.31 4.35 -2.79
N LYS A 45 -11.70 3.27 -2.10
CA LYS A 45 -11.16 1.91 -2.30
C LYS A 45 -11.07 1.51 -3.77
N SER A 46 -12.16 1.63 -4.50
CA SER A 46 -12.23 1.18 -5.90
C SER A 46 -11.23 1.91 -6.79
N ASP A 47 -11.16 3.23 -6.66
CA ASP A 47 -10.30 4.06 -7.51
C ASP A 47 -8.83 3.91 -7.10
N LEU A 48 -8.55 3.80 -5.80
CA LEU A 48 -7.22 3.56 -5.27
C LEU A 48 -6.64 2.23 -5.77
N LEU A 49 -7.40 1.13 -5.63
CA LEU A 49 -6.97 -0.20 -6.04
C LEU A 49 -6.77 -0.26 -7.55
N LYS A 50 -7.72 0.26 -8.32
CA LYS A 50 -7.62 0.30 -9.78
C LYS A 50 -6.39 1.08 -10.26
N THR A 51 -6.17 2.28 -9.73
CA THR A 51 -5.03 3.11 -10.08
C THR A 51 -3.71 2.41 -9.74
N MET A 52 -3.65 1.75 -8.59
CA MET A 52 -2.48 1.02 -8.14
C MET A 52 -2.18 -0.19 -9.05
N GLU A 53 -3.19 -0.99 -9.37
CA GLU A 53 -3.05 -2.16 -10.25
C GLU A 53 -2.63 -1.77 -11.68
N GLU A 54 -3.22 -0.71 -12.24
CA GLU A 54 -2.86 -0.19 -13.57
C GLU A 54 -1.43 0.38 -13.59
N SER A 55 -1.04 1.13 -12.57
CA SER A 55 0.31 1.69 -12.44
C SER A 55 1.34 0.59 -12.26
N PHE A 56 1.01 -0.43 -11.45
CA PHE A 56 1.84 -1.60 -11.24
C PHE A 56 2.06 -2.37 -12.54
N ALA A 57 0.99 -2.67 -13.28
CA ALA A 57 1.07 -3.36 -14.57
C ALA A 57 1.90 -2.59 -15.59
N THR A 58 1.72 -1.27 -15.66
CA THR A 58 2.47 -0.39 -16.59
C THR A 58 3.96 -0.38 -16.27
N SER A 59 4.32 -0.34 -14.99
CA SER A 59 5.72 -0.16 -14.57
C SER A 59 6.50 -1.46 -14.49
N SER A 60 5.86 -2.57 -14.08
CA SER A 60 6.50 -3.88 -13.88
C SER A 60 6.33 -4.83 -15.05
N GLY A 61 5.30 -4.64 -15.87
CA GLY A 61 4.86 -5.61 -16.87
C GLY A 61 4.21 -6.86 -16.28
N MET A 62 3.89 -6.84 -14.98
CA MET A 62 3.19 -7.91 -14.26
C MET A 62 1.80 -7.45 -13.86
N THR A 63 0.91 -8.40 -13.61
CA THR A 63 -0.44 -8.10 -13.12
C THR A 63 -0.56 -8.41 -11.63
N CYS A 64 -1.43 -7.69 -10.95
CA CYS A 64 -1.72 -7.97 -9.55
C CYS A 64 -3.21 -7.82 -9.25
N THR A 65 -3.62 -8.38 -8.14
CA THR A 65 -4.88 -8.07 -7.48
C THR A 65 -4.57 -7.45 -6.13
N SER A 66 -5.37 -6.49 -5.72
CA SER A 66 -5.12 -5.74 -4.50
C SER A 66 -6.35 -5.61 -3.63
N ASP A 67 -6.13 -5.44 -2.33
CA ASP A 67 -7.18 -5.14 -1.36
C ASP A 67 -6.68 -4.16 -0.30
N ILE A 68 -7.60 -3.40 0.30
CA ILE A 68 -7.33 -2.51 1.44
C ILE A 68 -8.22 -2.90 2.60
N LYS A 69 -7.61 -3.06 3.77
CA LYS A 69 -8.27 -3.34 5.04
C LYS A 69 -7.88 -2.30 6.09
N VAL A 70 -8.86 -1.71 6.75
CA VAL A 70 -8.63 -0.85 7.92
C VAL A 70 -8.35 -1.71 9.15
N GLU A 71 -7.30 -1.37 9.89
CA GLU A 71 -6.92 -2.04 11.13
C GLU A 71 -6.42 -1.00 12.16
N GLY A 72 -7.08 -0.91 13.31
CA GLY A 72 -6.74 0.09 14.33
C GLY A 72 -6.81 1.52 13.80
N MET A 73 -5.74 2.27 13.96
CA MET A 73 -5.59 3.65 13.46
C MET A 73 -4.81 3.70 12.14
N GLY A 74 -4.87 2.63 11.34
CA GLY A 74 -4.19 2.52 10.07
C GLY A 74 -4.94 1.67 9.07
N PHE A 75 -4.29 1.39 7.95
CA PHE A 75 -4.79 0.46 6.95
C PHE A 75 -3.67 -0.41 6.37
N ILE A 76 -4.05 -1.55 5.87
CA ILE A 76 -3.17 -2.52 5.21
C ILE A 76 -3.59 -2.65 3.76
N ILE A 77 -2.63 -2.47 2.85
CA ILE A 77 -2.77 -2.75 1.42
C ILE A 77 -2.11 -4.10 1.16
N SER A 78 -2.87 -5.07 0.67
CA SER A 78 -2.36 -6.36 0.23
C SER A 78 -2.31 -6.39 -1.30
N ILE A 79 -1.18 -6.80 -1.87
CA ILE A 79 -0.93 -6.88 -3.31
C ILE A 79 -0.51 -8.30 -3.63
N ASN A 80 -1.36 -9.05 -4.32
CA ASN A 80 -1.06 -10.40 -4.78
C ASN A 80 -0.60 -10.35 -6.24
N ILE A 81 0.62 -10.80 -6.51
CA ILE A 81 1.23 -10.73 -7.84
C ILE A 81 0.96 -12.04 -8.56
N ASN A 82 0.21 -11.96 -9.67
CA ASN A 82 -0.30 -13.15 -10.36
C ASN A 82 0.80 -14.02 -11.01
N GLU A 83 1.94 -13.43 -11.34
CA GLU A 83 3.07 -14.12 -11.98
C GLU A 83 4.10 -14.69 -11.00
N LEU A 84 3.88 -14.52 -9.69
CA LEU A 84 4.77 -15.03 -8.65
C LEU A 84 4.13 -16.23 -7.94
N GLU A 85 4.80 -17.35 -8.02
CA GLU A 85 4.42 -18.61 -7.37
C GLU A 85 5.68 -19.35 -6.89
N ASN A 86 5.61 -19.95 -5.71
CA ASN A 86 6.67 -20.79 -5.15
C ASN A 86 8.03 -20.08 -5.05
N ILE A 87 8.01 -18.84 -4.59
CA ILE A 87 9.22 -18.04 -4.41
C ILE A 87 10.03 -18.60 -3.23
N ASP A 88 11.31 -18.84 -3.46
CA ASP A 88 12.20 -19.35 -2.43
C ASP A 88 12.54 -18.32 -1.33
N ASP A 89 12.96 -18.81 -0.17
CA ASP A 89 13.24 -17.97 1.00
C ASP A 89 14.39 -16.96 0.75
N ALA A 90 15.34 -17.28 -0.09
CA ALA A 90 16.43 -16.37 -0.43
C ALA A 90 15.92 -15.18 -1.22
N THR A 91 15.01 -15.41 -2.16
CA THR A 91 14.35 -14.37 -2.92
C THR A 91 13.41 -13.52 -2.03
N LYS A 92 12.66 -14.16 -1.12
CA LYS A 92 11.83 -13.45 -0.12
C LYS A 92 12.68 -12.52 0.75
N THR A 93 13.82 -13.01 1.22
CA THR A 93 14.76 -12.21 2.02
C THR A 93 15.26 -11.00 1.22
N LEU A 94 15.67 -11.18 -0.02
CA LEU A 94 16.14 -10.09 -0.88
C LEU A 94 15.04 -9.06 -1.16
N MET A 95 13.81 -9.52 -1.34
CA MET A 95 12.66 -8.62 -1.50
C MET A 95 12.44 -7.80 -0.23
N GLN A 96 12.44 -8.42 0.95
CA GLN A 96 12.27 -7.73 2.22
C GLN A 96 13.38 -6.67 2.43
N GLU A 97 14.64 -7.03 2.22
CA GLU A 97 15.76 -6.08 2.30
C GLU A 97 15.59 -4.89 1.35
N THR A 98 15.08 -5.14 0.15
CA THR A 98 14.84 -4.08 -0.84
C THR A 98 13.71 -3.14 -0.38
N TYR A 99 12.64 -3.67 0.20
CA TYR A 99 11.55 -2.87 0.76
C TYR A 99 11.98 -2.08 2.00
N ASP A 100 12.79 -2.68 2.87
CA ASP A 100 13.34 -2.01 4.05
C ASP A 100 14.20 -0.80 3.66
N ALA A 101 15.00 -0.93 2.58
CA ALA A 101 15.78 0.18 2.04
C ALA A 101 14.94 1.35 1.50
N MET A 102 13.64 1.12 1.25
CA MET A 102 12.70 2.14 0.76
C MET A 102 11.87 2.79 1.88
N GLY A 103 12.16 2.49 3.15
CA GLY A 103 11.40 2.95 4.30
C GLY A 103 11.17 4.46 4.35
N ASP A 104 12.16 5.27 3.98
CA ASP A 104 12.04 6.73 3.96
C ASP A 104 10.97 7.21 2.97
N ILE A 105 10.84 6.55 1.82
CA ILE A 105 9.85 6.89 0.79
C ILE A 105 8.43 6.59 1.30
N PHE A 106 8.26 5.46 1.97
CA PHE A 106 6.99 5.09 2.58
C PHE A 106 6.61 6.01 3.74
N THR A 107 7.59 6.45 4.53
CA THR A 107 7.38 7.45 5.59
C THR A 107 6.94 8.81 5.02
N GLN A 108 7.52 9.24 3.90
CA GLN A 108 7.08 10.45 3.20
C GLN A 108 5.65 10.30 2.66
N SER A 109 5.31 9.14 2.11
CA SER A 109 3.95 8.85 1.63
C SER A 109 2.93 8.86 2.78
N LEU A 110 3.29 8.38 3.97
CA LEU A 110 2.43 8.48 5.15
C LEU A 110 2.12 9.95 5.47
N SER A 111 3.11 10.83 5.40
CA SER A 111 2.92 12.25 5.65
C SER A 111 1.97 12.91 4.64
N LEU A 112 1.92 12.42 3.41
CA LEU A 112 0.95 12.87 2.41
C LEU A 112 -0.46 12.38 2.75
N PHE A 113 -0.64 11.12 3.12
CA PHE A 113 -1.93 10.63 3.59
C PHE A 113 -2.44 11.37 4.82
N GLN A 114 -1.54 11.74 5.74
CA GLN A 114 -1.89 12.48 6.96
C GLN A 114 -2.38 13.92 6.71
N GLN A 115 -2.18 14.48 5.52
CA GLN A 115 -2.77 15.76 5.14
C GLN A 115 -4.30 15.67 5.03
N ASP A 116 -4.81 14.54 4.52
CA ASP A 116 -6.25 14.29 4.38
C ASP A 116 -6.82 13.45 5.54
N LEU A 117 -5.97 12.68 6.20
CA LEU A 117 -6.30 11.78 7.32
C LEU A 117 -5.37 12.05 8.51
N PRO A 118 -5.51 13.15 9.24
CA PRO A 118 -4.59 13.49 10.34
C PRO A 118 -4.59 12.48 11.49
N THR A 119 -5.60 11.65 11.60
CA THR A 119 -5.71 10.57 12.59
C THR A 119 -5.00 9.27 12.18
N LEU A 120 -4.48 9.20 10.96
CA LEU A 120 -3.77 8.02 10.46
C LEU A 120 -2.42 7.88 11.18
N GLU A 121 -2.20 6.79 11.89
CA GLU A 121 -0.96 6.52 12.61
C GLU A 121 0.04 5.70 11.78
N TYR A 122 -0.48 4.82 10.91
CA TYR A 122 0.35 4.00 10.03
C TYR A 122 -0.40 3.54 8.79
N TYR A 123 0.35 3.14 7.78
CA TYR A 123 -0.13 2.20 6.78
C TYR A 123 0.91 1.11 6.53
N GLN A 124 0.44 -0.04 6.10
CA GLN A 124 1.27 -1.19 5.79
C GLN A 124 0.99 -1.67 4.37
N VAL A 125 2.03 -2.05 3.65
CA VAL A 125 1.92 -2.74 2.36
C VAL A 125 2.45 -4.14 2.52
N GLN A 126 1.66 -5.12 2.11
CA GLN A 126 2.01 -6.53 2.06
C GLN A 126 2.06 -6.96 0.60
N VAL A 127 3.20 -7.46 0.17
CA VAL A 127 3.37 -8.03 -1.17
C VAL A 127 3.34 -9.55 -1.02
N CYS A 128 2.48 -10.18 -1.77
CA CYS A 128 2.21 -11.60 -1.68
C CYS A 128 2.36 -12.29 -3.05
N GLU A 129 2.62 -13.59 -3.00
CA GLU A 129 2.43 -14.47 -4.14
C GLU A 129 0.95 -14.50 -4.55
N LYS A 130 0.65 -15.08 -5.69
CA LYS A 130 -0.70 -15.26 -6.22
C LYS A 130 -1.67 -15.89 -5.20
N ASP A 131 -1.20 -16.85 -4.43
CA ASP A 131 -2.00 -17.61 -3.45
C ASP A 131 -2.08 -16.92 -2.07
N GLY A 132 -1.48 -15.74 -1.93
CA GLY A 132 -1.52 -14.93 -0.72
C GLY A 132 -0.35 -15.14 0.23
N ASP A 133 0.62 -15.98 -0.11
CA ASP A 133 1.83 -16.18 0.69
C ASP A 133 2.68 -14.91 0.71
N LEU A 134 3.03 -14.45 1.92
CA LEU A 134 3.73 -13.18 2.12
C LEU A 134 5.16 -13.25 1.56
N LEU A 135 5.50 -12.32 0.69
CA LEU A 135 6.84 -12.14 0.13
C LEU A 135 7.62 -11.05 0.86
N ALA A 136 6.98 -9.91 1.10
CA ALA A 136 7.58 -8.80 1.79
C ALA A 136 6.51 -7.91 2.42
N THR A 137 6.90 -7.18 3.47
CA THR A 137 6.04 -6.20 4.11
C THR A 137 6.82 -4.93 4.43
N ILE A 138 6.15 -3.79 4.33
CA ILE A 138 6.69 -2.52 4.79
C ILE A 138 5.62 -1.77 5.56
N THR A 139 6.01 -1.16 6.67
CA THR A 139 5.12 -0.36 7.51
C THR A 139 5.69 1.06 7.61
N ALA A 140 4.88 2.03 7.26
CA ALA A 140 5.15 3.44 7.52
C ALA A 140 4.37 3.88 8.75
N GLY A 141 5.05 4.49 9.72
CA GLY A 141 4.46 4.88 11.01
C GLY A 141 4.56 3.80 12.09
N ASN A 142 3.77 3.97 13.15
CA ASN A 142 3.79 3.11 14.33
C ASN A 142 2.53 2.22 14.36
N LYS A 143 2.71 0.96 14.01
CA LYS A 143 1.67 -0.06 14.14
C LYS A 143 1.62 -0.64 15.56
#